data_4ed6438aa63a4a126f24c2cba2c39b69
#
_entry.id   4ed6438aa63a4a126f24c2cba2c39b69
#
_cell.length_a   1.000
_cell.length_b   1.000
_cell.length_c   1.000
_cell.angle_alpha   90.00
_cell.angle_beta   90.00
_cell.angle_gamma   90.00
#
_symmetry.space_group_name_H-M   'P 1'
#
loop_
_entity.id
_entity.type
_entity.pdbx_description
1 polymer ?
#
loop_
_entity_poly.entity_id
_entity_poly.type
_entity_poly.pdbx_seq_one_letter_code
_entity_poly.pdbx_strand_id
1 'polypeptide(L)'
;MSAHDPARPRLLRPTVLFPLLLALLGALFVTQSGSSADAATGTLLRDGTGLYPRAVRLAHSGDANGRILASVVTFSGNDGLGAIHESTDGGASFREVGTVRDPDAAGGQGLCCSTLYELPQRIGDMPAGTLLWAASVGQDEPNRRMALRVFKSTDVGRSWSHLSTIATASNDKGLWEPEFSVDASGQLVAHYSDETDAAHSQKLVAARTADGVTWTGHHDTVASTLASDRPGMAVVRKMGDGTYFMSFEICAAAGQFQCVVHYRTSSDGWNWGVTTSLGIRPETADGKYFKHAPNLAWAPEAGNPKGRLFLVGQVLYNRDGSKAAGSGRTVWVNSAGGAGSWREIPAPVAVESTTVDYCPNYSSSLLPSADGNRLLEIATDWSGSVCKPYFATGSVPAA
;
A
#
# COMPACT_ATOMS: atom_id res chain seq x y z
N MET A 1 -60.54 34.10 12.98
CA MET A 1 -60.90 35.51 12.64
C MET A 1 -60.20 35.79 11.35
N SER A 2 -60.86 35.51 10.25
CA SER A 2 -61.62 36.38 9.35
C SER A 2 -60.66 37.26 8.58
N ALA A 3 -60.36 36.93 7.35
CA ALA A 3 -60.94 37.24 6.05
C ALA A 3 -60.55 38.65 5.55
N HIS A 4 -59.97 38.78 4.39
CA HIS A 4 -60.58 39.36 3.22
C HIS A 4 -59.65 39.46 2.04
N ASP A 5 -60.06 38.79 0.95
CA ASP A 5 -59.72 39.08 -0.43
C ASP A 5 -60.49 40.35 -0.90
N PRO A 6 -59.95 41.12 -1.83
CA PRO A 6 -60.70 41.18 -3.08
C PRO A 6 -59.92 41.46 -4.39
N ALA A 7 -60.43 40.77 -5.41
CA ALA A 7 -60.77 41.23 -6.75
C ALA A 7 -59.68 41.64 -7.77
N ARG A 8 -59.75 40.90 -8.87
CA ARG A 8 -59.27 41.25 -10.25
C ARG A 8 -60.02 42.42 -10.87
N PRO A 9 -59.43 43.02 -11.90
CA PRO A 9 -60.17 43.15 -13.15
C PRO A 9 -59.41 42.64 -14.40
N ARG A 10 -60.19 42.09 -15.29
CA ARG A 10 -59.89 41.79 -16.70
C ARG A 10 -59.78 43.08 -17.50
N LEU A 11 -58.91 43.11 -18.55
CA LEU A 11 -59.26 43.75 -19.83
C LEU A 11 -58.25 43.44 -20.95
N LEU A 12 -58.78 42.85 -22.01
CA LEU A 12 -58.63 43.11 -23.44
C LEU A 12 -57.29 42.88 -24.17
N ARG A 13 -57.34 41.94 -25.09
CA ARG A 13 -56.43 41.69 -26.24
C ARG A 13 -56.53 42.82 -27.27
N PRO A 14 -55.46 43.04 -28.04
CA PRO A 14 -55.64 43.07 -29.49
C PRO A 14 -54.70 42.10 -30.20
N THR A 15 -55.27 41.50 -31.23
CA THR A 15 -54.69 40.67 -32.26
C THR A 15 -53.87 41.51 -33.22
N VAL A 16 -52.61 41.10 -33.48
CA VAL A 16 -51.89 41.58 -34.68
C VAL A 16 -51.19 40.38 -35.33
N LEU A 17 -51.44 40.26 -36.64
CA LEU A 17 -50.95 39.25 -37.54
C LEU A 17 -49.45 39.44 -37.84
N PHE A 18 -48.77 38.36 -37.89
CA PHE A 18 -47.65 37.78 -38.62
C PHE A 18 -46.77 38.59 -39.58
N PRO A 19 -45.46 38.24 -39.70
CA PRO A 19 -45.11 37.12 -40.63
C PRO A 19 -44.12 36.13 -40.05
N LEU A 20 -44.21 34.86 -40.62
CA LEU A 20 -43.28 33.77 -40.45
C LEU A 20 -41.84 34.13 -40.84
N LEU A 21 -40.92 33.96 -39.90
CA LEU A 21 -39.51 33.71 -40.24
C LEU A 21 -39.11 32.33 -39.65
N LEU A 22 -38.88 31.38 -40.52
CA LEU A 22 -38.24 30.11 -40.20
C LEU A 22 -36.80 30.40 -39.74
N ALA A 23 -36.51 30.32 -38.45
CA ALA A 23 -35.15 30.22 -37.93
C ALA A 23 -34.91 28.76 -37.56
N LEU A 24 -34.09 28.06 -38.34
CA LEU A 24 -33.49 26.77 -37.96
C LEU A 24 -32.68 26.97 -36.66
N LEU A 25 -33.23 26.57 -35.56
CA LEU A 25 -32.48 26.34 -34.32
C LEU A 25 -31.82 24.95 -34.43
N GLY A 26 -30.56 24.96 -34.90
CA GLY A 26 -29.69 23.80 -34.71
C GLY A 26 -29.45 23.60 -33.20
N ALA A 27 -30.06 22.58 -32.64
CA ALA A 27 -29.73 22.11 -31.29
C ALA A 27 -28.32 21.55 -31.35
N LEU A 28 -27.35 22.34 -30.88
CA LEU A 28 -26.04 21.81 -30.45
C LEU A 28 -26.30 20.92 -29.23
N PHE A 29 -26.43 19.61 -29.46
CA PHE A 29 -26.17 18.65 -28.41
C PHE A 29 -24.69 18.73 -28.07
N VAL A 30 -24.34 19.49 -27.03
CA VAL A 30 -23.09 19.33 -26.32
C VAL A 30 -23.21 17.97 -25.61
N THR A 31 -22.73 16.94 -26.27
CA THR A 31 -22.41 15.68 -25.59
C THR A 31 -21.28 16.05 -24.61
N GLN A 32 -21.63 16.24 -23.33
CA GLN A 32 -20.65 16.12 -22.26
C GLN A 32 -20.14 14.68 -22.35
N SER A 33 -19.02 14.52 -23.02
CA SER A 33 -18.16 13.35 -22.84
C SER A 33 -17.72 13.42 -21.40
N GLY A 34 -18.44 12.72 -20.51
CA GLY A 34 -17.89 12.38 -19.21
C GLY A 34 -16.59 11.66 -19.54
N SER A 35 -15.45 12.28 -19.25
CA SER A 35 -14.17 11.60 -19.24
C SER A 35 -14.31 10.50 -18.22
N SER A 36 -14.52 9.27 -18.69
CA SER A 36 -14.18 8.08 -17.91
C SER A 36 -12.71 8.29 -17.55
N ALA A 37 -12.39 8.37 -16.25
CA ALA A 37 -11.01 8.34 -15.81
C ALA A 37 -10.38 7.12 -16.51
N ASP A 38 -9.34 7.37 -17.32
CA ASP A 38 -8.63 6.29 -17.98
C ASP A 38 -8.14 5.34 -16.90
N ALA A 39 -8.44 4.04 -17.06
CA ALA A 39 -7.95 3.02 -16.13
C ALA A 39 -6.42 3.00 -16.15
N ALA A 40 -5.80 2.59 -15.03
CA ALA A 40 -4.35 2.46 -14.93
C ALA A 40 -3.77 1.72 -16.14
N THR A 41 -2.63 2.21 -16.65
CA THR A 41 -1.91 1.51 -17.73
C THR A 41 -1.19 0.32 -17.13
N GLY A 42 -1.61 -0.89 -17.46
CA GLY A 42 -1.04 -2.15 -16.98
C GLY A 42 -1.94 -3.32 -17.33
N THR A 43 -1.44 -4.53 -17.11
CA THR A 43 -2.23 -5.75 -17.25
C THR A 43 -3.00 -5.98 -15.94
N LEU A 44 -4.26 -6.35 -16.06
CA LEU A 44 -5.11 -6.66 -14.91
C LEU A 44 -4.58 -7.92 -14.21
N LEU A 45 -4.27 -7.83 -12.92
CA LEU A 45 -3.85 -8.98 -12.11
C LEU A 45 -5.05 -9.88 -11.79
N ARG A 46 -6.20 -9.26 -11.50
CA ARG A 46 -7.44 -9.93 -11.13
C ARG A 46 -8.65 -9.10 -11.59
N ASP A 47 -9.66 -9.75 -12.15
CA ASP A 47 -10.95 -9.11 -12.46
C ASP A 47 -11.85 -9.14 -11.21
N GLY A 48 -11.81 -8.09 -10.43
CA GLY A 48 -12.52 -7.94 -9.16
C GLY A 48 -11.70 -7.12 -8.18
N THR A 49 -12.24 -6.90 -6.99
CA THR A 49 -11.55 -6.16 -5.93
C THR A 49 -10.21 -6.81 -5.59
N GLY A 50 -9.16 -5.99 -5.55
CA GLY A 50 -7.85 -6.41 -5.08
C GLY A 50 -7.14 -5.20 -4.47
N LEU A 51 -6.94 -5.24 -3.15
CA LEU A 51 -6.40 -4.15 -2.35
C LEU A 51 -5.04 -4.54 -1.78
N TYR A 52 -4.24 -3.56 -1.44
CA TYR A 52 -3.00 -3.71 -0.68
C TYR A 52 -2.05 -4.77 -1.27
N PRO A 53 -1.59 -4.62 -2.52
CA PRO A 53 -0.81 -5.63 -3.21
C PRO A 53 0.55 -5.84 -2.55
N ARG A 54 1.04 -7.08 -2.56
CA ARG A 54 2.40 -7.47 -2.19
C ARG A 54 2.95 -8.47 -3.20
N ALA A 55 4.25 -8.41 -3.46
CA ALA A 55 4.91 -9.36 -4.34
C ALA A 55 6.26 -9.79 -3.77
N VAL A 56 6.61 -11.05 -3.99
CA VAL A 56 7.91 -11.64 -3.63
C VAL A 56 8.43 -12.50 -4.78
N ARG A 57 9.73 -12.42 -5.06
CA ARG A 57 10.44 -13.35 -5.94
C ARG A 57 11.03 -14.44 -5.09
N LEU A 58 10.68 -15.68 -5.37
CA LEU A 58 11.18 -16.83 -4.63
C LEU A 58 12.68 -17.03 -4.89
N ALA A 59 13.43 -17.19 -3.82
CA ALA A 59 14.89 -17.37 -3.83
C ALA A 59 15.34 -18.57 -2.99
N HIS A 60 14.46 -19.12 -2.16
CA HIS A 60 14.77 -20.18 -1.20
C HIS A 60 13.80 -21.37 -1.29
N SER A 61 12.99 -21.44 -2.35
CA SER A 61 11.93 -22.42 -2.57
C SER A 61 12.33 -23.53 -3.58
N GLY A 62 13.63 -23.86 -3.70
CA GLY A 62 14.14 -24.94 -4.56
C GLY A 62 13.76 -24.72 -6.03
N ASP A 63 13.07 -25.69 -6.66
CA ASP A 63 12.67 -25.62 -8.07
C ASP A 63 11.67 -24.50 -8.38
N ALA A 64 11.11 -23.86 -7.38
CA ALA A 64 10.25 -22.70 -7.55
C ALA A 64 11.02 -21.37 -7.55
N ASN A 65 12.35 -21.39 -7.34
CA ASN A 65 13.16 -20.17 -7.36
C ASN A 65 13.02 -19.44 -8.69
N GLY A 66 12.95 -18.11 -8.60
CA GLY A 66 12.70 -17.22 -9.75
C GLY A 66 11.22 -16.95 -10.03
N ARG A 67 10.29 -17.80 -9.59
CA ARG A 67 8.86 -17.49 -9.68
C ARG A 67 8.52 -16.27 -8.84
N ILE A 68 7.48 -15.57 -9.23
CA ILE A 68 6.97 -14.43 -8.48
C ILE A 68 5.60 -14.82 -7.92
N LEU A 69 5.42 -14.60 -6.62
CA LEU A 69 4.10 -14.65 -6.02
C LEU A 69 3.64 -13.23 -5.72
N ALA A 70 2.36 -12.97 -5.97
CA ALA A 70 1.69 -11.74 -5.61
C ALA A 70 0.47 -12.06 -4.74
N SER A 71 0.21 -11.23 -3.73
CA SER A 71 -1.01 -11.29 -2.93
C SER A 71 -1.78 -10.00 -2.99
N VAL A 72 -3.11 -10.09 -2.93
CA VAL A 72 -4.02 -8.97 -2.73
C VAL A 72 -5.07 -9.36 -1.70
N VAL A 73 -5.54 -8.40 -0.93
CA VAL A 73 -6.76 -8.52 -0.13
C VAL A 73 -7.96 -8.42 -1.06
N THR A 74 -8.88 -9.35 -0.94
CA THR A 74 -10.13 -9.41 -1.72
C THR A 74 -11.28 -9.91 -0.87
N PHE A 75 -12.47 -10.02 -1.45
CA PHE A 75 -13.67 -10.43 -0.74
C PHE A 75 -14.48 -11.44 -1.57
N SER A 76 -15.12 -12.38 -0.89
CA SER A 76 -16.15 -13.28 -1.44
C SER A 76 -17.42 -13.10 -0.62
N GLY A 77 -18.39 -12.38 -1.17
CA GLY A 77 -19.47 -11.84 -0.34
C GLY A 77 -18.91 -10.95 0.76
N ASN A 78 -19.17 -11.28 2.01
CA ASN A 78 -18.69 -10.54 3.18
C ASN A 78 -17.40 -11.14 3.80
N ASP A 79 -16.85 -12.21 3.23
CA ASP A 79 -15.63 -12.84 3.75
C ASP A 79 -14.40 -12.18 3.16
N GLY A 80 -13.50 -11.67 4.02
CA GLY A 80 -12.19 -11.17 3.65
C GLY A 80 -11.23 -12.31 3.32
N LEU A 81 -10.46 -12.19 2.23
CA LEU A 81 -9.58 -13.23 1.71
C LEU A 81 -8.24 -12.64 1.25
N GLY A 82 -7.16 -13.42 1.38
CA GLY A 82 -5.92 -13.19 0.65
C GLY A 82 -5.89 -14.00 -0.64
N ALA A 83 -5.95 -13.37 -1.82
CA ALA A 83 -5.78 -14.07 -3.09
C ALA A 83 -4.31 -14.10 -3.50
N ILE A 84 -3.80 -15.29 -3.82
CA ILE A 84 -2.40 -15.53 -4.18
C ILE A 84 -2.29 -15.85 -5.66
N HIS A 85 -1.45 -15.09 -6.35
CA HIS A 85 -1.19 -15.22 -7.78
C HIS A 85 0.27 -15.61 -8.02
N GLU A 86 0.53 -16.42 -9.03
CA GLU A 86 1.85 -16.88 -9.43
C GLU A 86 2.19 -16.44 -10.85
N SER A 87 3.41 -15.97 -11.03
CA SER A 87 4.05 -15.79 -12.34
C SER A 87 5.25 -16.73 -12.45
N THR A 88 5.36 -17.43 -13.58
CA THR A 88 6.50 -18.30 -13.94
C THR A 88 7.31 -17.74 -15.11
N ASP A 89 6.97 -16.55 -15.59
CA ASP A 89 7.54 -15.89 -16.76
C ASP A 89 8.16 -14.51 -16.44
N GLY A 90 8.59 -14.33 -15.18
CA GLY A 90 9.26 -13.11 -14.74
C GLY A 90 8.35 -11.91 -14.52
N GLY A 91 7.04 -12.13 -14.37
CA GLY A 91 6.05 -11.07 -14.16
C GLY A 91 5.37 -10.61 -15.45
N ALA A 92 5.47 -11.37 -16.55
CA ALA A 92 4.77 -11.07 -17.79
C ALA A 92 3.29 -11.48 -17.73
N SER A 93 2.98 -12.53 -16.98
CA SER A 93 1.60 -12.96 -16.70
C SER A 93 1.47 -13.52 -15.27
N PHE A 94 0.24 -13.52 -14.75
CA PHE A 94 -0.10 -14.08 -13.45
C PHE A 94 -1.35 -14.94 -13.54
N ARG A 95 -1.40 -15.97 -12.69
CA ARG A 95 -2.60 -16.79 -12.46
C ARG A 95 -2.84 -16.97 -10.97
N GLU A 96 -4.08 -16.98 -10.54
CA GLU A 96 -4.44 -17.28 -9.16
C GLU A 96 -4.13 -18.76 -8.85
N VAL A 97 -3.45 -19.03 -7.75
CA VAL A 97 -2.98 -20.38 -7.37
C VAL A 97 -3.41 -20.79 -5.97
N GLY A 98 -3.85 -19.86 -5.13
CA GLY A 98 -4.25 -20.15 -3.76
C GLY A 98 -5.02 -19.02 -3.11
N THR A 99 -5.61 -19.33 -1.97
CA THR A 99 -6.39 -18.38 -1.17
C THR A 99 -6.10 -18.57 0.31
N VAL A 100 -5.85 -17.47 1.02
CA VAL A 100 -5.75 -17.44 2.48
C VAL A 100 -7.12 -17.06 3.05
N ARG A 101 -7.58 -17.84 4.04
CA ARG A 101 -8.86 -17.60 4.74
C ARG A 101 -8.63 -17.58 6.24
N ASP A 102 -9.19 -16.58 6.90
CA ASP A 102 -9.20 -16.49 8.36
C ASP A 102 -10.66 -16.48 8.82
N PRO A 103 -11.06 -17.34 9.79
CA PRO A 103 -12.40 -17.29 10.36
C PRO A 103 -12.77 -15.93 10.95
N ASP A 104 -11.78 -15.20 11.51
CA ASP A 104 -11.98 -13.86 12.10
C ASP A 104 -12.08 -12.76 11.02
N ALA A 105 -11.99 -13.10 9.74
CA ALA A 105 -12.24 -12.22 8.60
C ALA A 105 -13.53 -12.58 7.84
N ALA A 106 -14.24 -13.63 8.29
CA ALA A 106 -15.49 -14.08 7.67
C ALA A 106 -16.69 -13.26 8.14
N GLY A 107 -17.80 -13.34 7.41
CA GLY A 107 -19.09 -12.75 7.83
C GLY A 107 -19.07 -11.22 7.98
N GLY A 108 -18.13 -10.52 7.34
CA GLY A 108 -18.04 -9.06 7.44
C GLY A 108 -17.23 -8.55 8.63
N GLN A 109 -16.44 -9.40 9.28
CA GLN A 109 -15.61 -9.00 10.42
C GLN A 109 -14.37 -8.19 10.00
N GLY A 110 -14.06 -8.16 8.70
CA GLY A 110 -13.05 -7.30 8.11
C GLY A 110 -11.66 -7.94 7.97
N LEU A 111 -11.01 -7.62 6.88
CA LEU A 111 -9.63 -7.99 6.55
C LEU A 111 -8.94 -6.82 5.88
N CYS A 112 -7.72 -6.47 6.31
CA CYS A 112 -6.91 -5.42 5.71
C CYS A 112 -5.43 -5.78 5.67
N CYS A 113 -4.73 -5.10 4.76
CA CYS A 113 -3.35 -4.71 4.93
C CYS A 113 -2.38 -5.90 5.06
N SER A 114 -2.48 -6.86 4.12
CA SER A 114 -1.67 -8.07 4.18
C SER A 114 -0.23 -7.86 3.70
N THR A 115 0.69 -8.67 4.23
CA THR A 115 2.03 -8.87 3.69
C THR A 115 2.23 -10.29 3.18
N LEU A 116 3.19 -10.47 2.27
CA LEU A 116 3.64 -11.75 1.74
C LEU A 116 5.16 -11.82 1.83
N TYR A 117 5.69 -12.87 2.47
CA TYR A 117 7.10 -12.98 2.77
C TYR A 117 7.62 -14.41 2.56
N GLU A 118 8.77 -14.57 1.92
CA GLU A 118 9.50 -15.83 1.86
C GLU A 118 10.58 -15.84 2.93
N LEU A 119 10.64 -16.85 3.79
CA LEU A 119 11.70 -16.99 4.78
C LEU A 119 13.06 -17.18 4.08
N PRO A 120 14.04 -16.27 4.28
CA PRO A 120 15.35 -16.39 3.66
C PRO A 120 16.22 -17.43 4.34
N GLN A 121 15.83 -17.89 5.52
CA GLN A 121 16.53 -18.85 6.36
C GLN A 121 15.55 -19.65 7.21
N ARG A 122 16.03 -20.67 7.91
CA ARG A 122 15.23 -21.42 8.88
C ARG A 122 14.83 -20.53 10.06
N ILE A 123 13.55 -20.60 10.45
CA ILE A 123 12.99 -19.99 11.66
C ILE A 123 12.25 -21.10 12.43
N GLY A 124 12.78 -21.50 13.58
CA GLY A 124 12.28 -22.68 14.30
C GLY A 124 12.26 -23.94 13.42
N ASP A 125 11.09 -24.55 13.30
CA ASP A 125 10.90 -25.73 12.45
C ASP A 125 10.61 -25.39 10.97
N MET A 126 10.42 -24.14 10.63
CA MET A 126 10.13 -23.69 9.27
C MET A 126 11.45 -23.55 8.49
N PRO A 127 11.67 -24.33 7.41
CA PRO A 127 12.87 -24.17 6.56
C PRO A 127 12.83 -22.85 5.79
N ALA A 128 13.99 -22.43 5.26
CA ALA A 128 14.05 -21.42 4.22
C ALA A 128 13.10 -21.79 3.06
N GLY A 129 12.47 -20.79 2.43
CA GLY A 129 11.47 -20.99 1.38
C GLY A 129 10.04 -21.18 1.91
N THR A 130 9.82 -21.36 3.23
CA THR A 130 8.47 -21.29 3.79
C THR A 130 7.90 -19.90 3.53
N LEU A 131 6.68 -19.86 3.00
CA LEU A 131 5.99 -18.60 2.77
C LEU A 131 5.16 -18.22 3.99
N LEU A 132 5.19 -16.94 4.33
CA LEU A 132 4.34 -16.33 5.35
C LEU A 132 3.41 -15.31 4.69
N TRP A 133 2.17 -15.32 5.13
CA TRP A 133 1.20 -14.28 4.84
C TRP A 133 0.62 -13.79 6.17
N ALA A 134 0.60 -12.49 6.37
CA ALA A 134 0.00 -11.92 7.58
C ALA A 134 -0.92 -10.77 7.23
N ALA A 135 -1.96 -10.57 8.04
CA ALA A 135 -2.94 -9.50 7.84
C ALA A 135 -3.56 -9.04 9.16
N SER A 136 -4.15 -7.86 9.11
CA SER A 136 -5.04 -7.33 10.15
C SER A 136 -6.44 -7.88 9.95
N VAL A 137 -7.04 -8.44 10.99
CA VAL A 137 -8.41 -8.97 10.99
C VAL A 137 -9.25 -8.40 12.12
N GLY A 138 -10.56 -8.47 12.01
CA GLY A 138 -11.50 -8.08 13.06
C GLY A 138 -11.77 -6.59 13.17
N GLN A 139 -11.46 -5.78 12.14
CA GLN A 139 -11.68 -4.33 12.19
C GLN A 139 -13.14 -3.92 12.23
N ASP A 140 -14.02 -4.76 11.70
CA ASP A 140 -15.46 -4.48 11.57
C ASP A 140 -16.31 -5.30 12.54
N GLU A 141 -15.69 -6.01 13.48
CA GLU A 141 -16.38 -6.77 14.53
C GLU A 141 -17.20 -5.85 15.44
N PRO A 142 -18.41 -6.25 15.85
CA PRO A 142 -19.23 -5.47 16.80
C PRO A 142 -18.54 -5.21 18.15
N ASN A 143 -17.73 -6.18 18.62
CA ASN A 143 -16.90 -6.07 19.83
C ASN A 143 -15.43 -6.06 19.41
N ARG A 144 -15.05 -5.10 18.61
CA ARG A 144 -13.77 -5.00 17.95
C ARG A 144 -12.59 -5.36 18.85
N ARG A 145 -11.84 -6.39 18.44
CA ARG A 145 -10.56 -6.81 19.02
C ARG A 145 -9.66 -7.26 17.88
N MET A 146 -9.08 -6.30 17.19
CA MET A 146 -8.23 -6.59 16.04
C MET A 146 -7.06 -7.49 16.40
N ALA A 147 -6.67 -8.33 15.47
CA ALA A 147 -5.51 -9.20 15.60
C ALA A 147 -4.65 -9.16 14.32
N LEU A 148 -3.35 -9.39 14.48
CA LEU A 148 -2.41 -9.60 13.40
C LEU A 148 -2.16 -11.10 13.28
N ARG A 149 -2.78 -11.72 12.26
CA ARG A 149 -2.81 -13.17 12.06
C ARG A 149 -1.75 -13.57 11.05
N VAL A 150 -1.05 -14.67 11.33
CA VAL A 150 0.00 -15.22 10.46
C VAL A 150 -0.40 -16.58 9.94
N PHE A 151 -0.27 -16.76 8.65
CA PHE A 151 -0.47 -18.02 7.93
C PHE A 151 0.82 -18.45 7.26
N LYS A 152 1.04 -19.77 7.14
CA LYS A 152 2.18 -20.34 6.42
C LYS A 152 1.73 -21.23 5.27
N SER A 153 2.57 -21.28 4.24
CA SER A 153 2.48 -22.22 3.13
C SER A 153 3.84 -22.88 2.90
N THR A 154 3.83 -24.18 2.61
CA THR A 154 5.01 -24.98 2.25
C THR A 154 4.91 -25.58 0.85
N ASP A 155 3.88 -25.21 0.10
CA ASP A 155 3.56 -25.69 -1.24
C ASP A 155 3.50 -24.55 -2.29
N VAL A 156 4.34 -23.53 -2.08
CA VAL A 156 4.47 -22.38 -2.99
C VAL A 156 3.13 -21.62 -3.13
N GLY A 157 2.46 -21.39 -1.99
CA GLY A 157 1.28 -20.54 -1.89
C GLY A 157 -0.04 -21.18 -2.32
N ARG A 158 -0.10 -22.49 -2.55
CA ARG A 158 -1.31 -23.19 -2.98
C ARG A 158 -2.27 -23.48 -1.84
N SER A 159 -1.73 -23.85 -0.68
CA SER A 159 -2.50 -24.03 0.55
C SER A 159 -1.86 -23.26 1.71
N TRP A 160 -2.70 -22.84 2.65
CA TRP A 160 -2.31 -22.03 3.78
C TRP A 160 -2.92 -22.57 5.06
N SER A 161 -2.14 -22.57 6.13
CA SER A 161 -2.59 -22.92 7.47
C SER A 161 -2.23 -21.80 8.45
N HIS A 162 -3.12 -21.53 9.40
CA HIS A 162 -2.83 -20.60 10.49
C HIS A 162 -1.57 -21.07 11.25
N LEU A 163 -0.65 -20.14 11.47
CA LEU A 163 0.60 -20.39 12.18
C LEU A 163 0.55 -19.80 13.60
N SER A 164 0.26 -18.50 13.70
CA SER A 164 0.31 -17.78 14.97
C SER A 164 -0.43 -16.43 14.89
N THR A 165 -0.47 -15.74 16.03
CA THR A 165 -0.95 -14.34 16.12
C THR A 165 0.18 -13.50 16.70
N ILE A 166 0.59 -12.44 15.98
CA ILE A 166 1.66 -11.53 16.40
C ILE A 166 1.21 -10.72 17.62
N ALA A 167 0.01 -10.16 17.54
CA ALA A 167 -0.59 -9.34 18.60
C ALA A 167 -2.11 -9.37 18.46
N THR A 168 -2.81 -9.22 19.60
CA THR A 168 -4.25 -8.99 19.68
C THR A 168 -4.49 -7.71 20.46
N ALA A 169 -5.35 -6.83 19.94
CA ALA A 169 -5.69 -5.56 20.56
C ALA A 169 -6.32 -5.77 21.95
N SER A 170 -5.80 -5.06 22.94
CA SER A 170 -6.35 -5.08 24.31
C SER A 170 -7.63 -4.25 24.47
N ASN A 171 -7.98 -3.44 23.47
CA ASN A 171 -9.13 -2.54 23.43
C ASN A 171 -9.75 -2.52 22.02
N ASP A 172 -10.64 -1.57 21.74
CA ASP A 172 -11.34 -1.42 20.48
C ASP A 172 -10.54 -0.66 19.40
N LYS A 173 -9.27 -0.41 19.63
CA LYS A 173 -8.38 0.28 18.69
C LYS A 173 -7.73 -0.68 17.70
N GLY A 174 -7.02 -0.12 16.72
CA GLY A 174 -6.45 -0.85 15.61
C GLY A 174 -5.07 -1.45 15.86
N LEU A 175 -4.82 -2.57 15.21
CA LEU A 175 -3.51 -3.13 14.91
C LEU A 175 -3.43 -3.34 13.40
N TRP A 176 -2.45 -2.70 12.72
CA TRP A 176 -2.49 -2.57 11.28
C TRP A 176 -1.17 -2.95 10.61
N GLU A 177 -1.25 -3.39 9.35
CA GLU A 177 -0.17 -3.37 8.36
C GLU A 177 1.07 -4.15 8.79
N PRO A 178 0.93 -5.46 9.13
CA PRO A 178 2.09 -6.26 9.48
C PRO A 178 3.05 -6.37 8.29
N GLU A 179 4.35 -6.21 8.54
CA GLU A 179 5.43 -6.41 7.57
C GLU A 179 6.55 -7.22 8.22
N PHE A 180 7.27 -8.06 7.44
CA PHE A 180 8.29 -8.94 7.96
C PHE A 180 9.71 -8.56 7.53
N SER A 181 10.65 -8.80 8.43
CA SER A 181 12.08 -8.85 8.14
C SER A 181 12.75 -9.92 9.01
N VAL A 182 14.00 -10.27 8.71
CA VAL A 182 14.84 -11.06 9.61
C VAL A 182 15.94 -10.13 10.13
N ASP A 183 16.08 -10.02 11.44
CA ASP A 183 17.08 -9.17 12.09
C ASP A 183 18.51 -9.76 11.99
N ALA A 184 19.51 -9.01 12.45
CA ALA A 184 20.89 -9.45 12.42
C ALA A 184 21.18 -10.64 13.37
N SER A 185 20.30 -10.90 14.35
CA SER A 185 20.38 -12.08 15.20
C SER A 185 19.73 -13.33 14.59
N GLY A 186 19.13 -13.19 13.41
CA GLY A 186 18.46 -14.26 12.68
C GLY A 186 17.03 -14.54 13.14
N GLN A 187 16.43 -13.67 13.94
CA GLN A 187 15.03 -13.80 14.34
C GLN A 187 14.10 -13.13 13.33
N LEU A 188 12.92 -13.70 13.14
CA LEU A 188 11.85 -13.09 12.36
C LEU A 188 11.25 -11.94 13.15
N VAL A 189 11.19 -10.76 12.53
CA VAL A 189 10.63 -9.53 13.10
C VAL A 189 9.35 -9.16 12.35
N ALA A 190 8.29 -8.87 13.09
CA ALA A 190 7.09 -8.22 12.58
C ALA A 190 7.10 -6.75 12.97
N HIS A 191 6.89 -5.88 11.98
CA HIS A 191 6.70 -4.44 12.15
C HIS A 191 5.22 -4.14 11.90
N TYR A 192 4.59 -3.31 12.72
CA TYR A 192 3.17 -2.99 12.58
C TYR A 192 2.80 -1.66 13.20
N SER A 193 1.62 -1.14 12.84
CA SER A 193 1.04 0.07 13.41
C SER A 193 0.13 -0.31 14.58
N ASP A 194 0.28 0.38 15.72
CA ASP A 194 -0.44 0.13 16.97
C ASP A 194 -1.18 1.39 17.45
N GLU A 195 -2.49 1.32 17.54
CA GLU A 195 -3.38 2.34 18.09
C GLU A 195 -3.83 2.03 19.54
N THR A 196 -3.42 0.89 20.10
CA THR A 196 -3.94 0.43 21.40
C THR A 196 -3.36 1.16 22.60
N ASP A 197 -2.28 1.91 22.40
CA ASP A 197 -1.66 2.72 23.44
C ASP A 197 -2.49 3.98 23.73
N ALA A 198 -2.83 4.21 25.01
CA ALA A 198 -3.59 5.40 25.41
C ALA A 198 -2.80 6.72 25.28
N ALA A 199 -1.47 6.66 25.22
CA ALA A 199 -0.61 7.84 25.10
C ALA A 199 -0.42 8.33 23.66
N HIS A 200 -0.72 7.46 22.67
CA HIS A 200 -0.49 7.75 21.25
C HIS A 200 -1.72 7.42 20.41
N SER A 201 -2.06 8.29 19.48
CA SER A 201 -3.09 8.00 18.47
C SER A 201 -2.70 6.79 17.62
N GLN A 202 -1.42 6.70 17.27
CA GLN A 202 -0.80 5.55 16.60
C GLN A 202 0.72 5.62 16.78
N LYS A 203 1.38 4.47 16.86
CA LYS A 203 2.84 4.33 16.87
C LYS A 203 3.25 3.14 16.03
N LEU A 204 4.53 3.07 15.64
CA LEU A 204 5.12 1.88 15.04
C LEU A 204 5.76 1.03 16.12
N VAL A 205 5.47 -0.28 16.06
CA VAL A 205 5.92 -1.30 16.99
C VAL A 205 6.62 -2.42 16.23
N ALA A 206 7.60 -3.05 16.85
CA ALA A 206 8.17 -4.31 16.40
C ALA A 206 8.02 -5.38 17.48
N ALA A 207 7.82 -6.63 17.01
CA ALA A 207 7.90 -7.85 17.82
C ALA A 207 8.75 -8.87 17.08
N ARG A 208 9.39 -9.81 17.78
CA ARG A 208 10.20 -10.85 17.13
C ARG A 208 9.93 -12.23 17.66
N THR A 209 10.32 -13.21 16.86
CA THR A 209 10.16 -14.62 17.17
C THR A 209 11.33 -15.44 16.65
N ALA A 210 11.73 -16.46 17.42
CA ALA A 210 12.73 -17.45 16.99
C ALA A 210 12.10 -18.72 16.38
N ASP A 211 10.80 -18.92 16.59
CA ASP A 211 10.06 -20.13 16.17
C ASP A 211 8.89 -19.86 15.21
N GLY A 212 8.53 -18.59 14.98
CA GLY A 212 7.38 -18.17 14.19
C GLY A 212 6.05 -18.25 14.94
N VAL A 213 6.04 -18.74 16.17
CA VAL A 213 4.84 -18.97 16.97
C VAL A 213 4.77 -18.08 18.20
N THR A 214 5.86 -17.99 18.95
CA THR A 214 5.96 -17.20 20.17
C THR A 214 6.55 -15.83 19.88
N TRP A 215 5.72 -14.80 19.88
CA TRP A 215 6.12 -13.41 19.63
C TRP A 215 6.47 -12.71 20.95
N THR A 216 7.64 -12.09 20.99
CA THR A 216 8.18 -11.47 22.21
C THR A 216 8.85 -10.13 21.91
N GLY A 217 9.23 -9.40 22.97
CA GLY A 217 10.02 -8.18 22.86
C GLY A 217 9.30 -7.03 22.18
N HIS A 218 7.95 -6.97 22.27
CA HIS A 218 7.18 -5.86 21.72
C HIS A 218 7.75 -4.53 22.23
N HIS A 219 8.12 -3.64 21.30
CA HIS A 219 8.66 -2.33 21.64
C HIS A 219 8.38 -1.31 20.54
N ASP A 220 8.37 -0.04 20.92
CA ASP A 220 8.15 1.06 20.00
C ASP A 220 9.37 1.27 19.11
N THR A 221 9.15 1.39 17.81
CA THR A 221 10.18 1.76 16.83
C THR A 221 10.07 3.23 16.42
N VAL A 222 8.86 3.77 16.30
CA VAL A 222 8.59 5.19 16.10
C VAL A 222 7.37 5.58 16.94
N ALA A 223 7.57 6.46 17.92
CA ALA A 223 6.52 7.01 18.79
C ALA A 223 6.74 8.51 18.96
N SER A 224 5.89 9.33 18.34
CA SER A 224 6.01 10.80 18.39
C SER A 224 5.80 11.34 19.81
N THR A 225 6.45 12.45 20.14
CA THR A 225 6.14 13.19 21.37
C THR A 225 4.78 13.89 21.31
N LEU A 226 4.20 14.03 20.13
CA LEU A 226 2.85 14.54 19.92
C LEU A 226 1.88 13.35 19.84
N ALA A 227 1.00 13.24 20.83
CA ALA A 227 0.03 12.14 20.92
C ALA A 227 -0.90 12.01 19.72
N SER A 228 -1.12 13.10 18.97
CA SER A 228 -1.96 13.10 17.76
C SER A 228 -1.28 12.50 16.53
N ASP A 229 0.05 12.50 16.48
CA ASP A 229 0.79 11.98 15.33
C ASP A 229 0.54 10.47 15.17
N ARG A 230 0.52 10.04 13.91
CA ARG A 230 0.17 8.67 13.53
C ARG A 230 1.23 8.10 12.58
N PRO A 231 2.44 7.74 13.09
CA PRO A 231 3.39 6.97 12.30
C PRO A 231 2.80 5.59 11.98
N GLY A 232 2.85 5.17 10.71
CA GLY A 232 2.21 3.96 10.23
C GLY A 232 2.84 3.41 8.96
N MET A 233 2.39 2.21 8.53
CA MET A 233 2.73 1.58 7.26
C MET A 233 4.23 1.34 7.08
N ALA A 234 4.90 0.78 8.09
CA ALA A 234 6.33 0.46 8.03
C ALA A 234 6.61 -0.63 6.99
N VAL A 235 7.56 -0.38 6.08
CA VAL A 235 8.11 -1.38 5.17
C VAL A 235 9.61 -1.43 5.37
N VAL A 236 10.16 -2.63 5.67
CA VAL A 236 11.57 -2.82 6.03
C VAL A 236 12.28 -3.67 4.98
N ARG A 237 13.47 -3.23 4.56
CA ARG A 237 14.35 -4.00 3.68
C ARG A 237 15.77 -4.01 4.22
N LYS A 238 16.41 -5.19 4.21
CA LYS A 238 17.83 -5.34 4.47
C LYS A 238 18.60 -4.98 3.21
N MET A 239 19.60 -4.12 3.34
CA MET A 239 20.49 -3.71 2.25
C MET A 239 21.70 -4.65 2.14
N GLY A 240 22.43 -4.56 1.03
CA GLY A 240 23.57 -5.44 0.75
C GLY A 240 24.76 -5.23 1.69
N ASP A 241 24.91 -4.06 2.31
CA ASP A 241 25.92 -3.79 3.32
C ASP A 241 25.56 -4.32 4.73
N GLY A 242 24.40 -4.99 4.84
CA GLY A 242 23.91 -5.54 6.10
C GLY A 242 23.05 -4.59 6.93
N THR A 243 22.98 -3.31 6.57
CA THR A 243 22.09 -2.35 7.24
C THR A 243 20.64 -2.51 6.79
N TYR A 244 19.73 -1.93 7.56
CA TYR A 244 18.28 -2.02 7.28
C TYR A 244 17.72 -0.62 7.05
N PHE A 245 16.77 -0.56 6.13
CA PHE A 245 16.04 0.66 5.81
C PHE A 245 14.54 0.43 6.06
N MET A 246 13.90 1.33 6.79
CA MET A 246 12.47 1.34 7.07
C MET A 246 11.87 2.61 6.50
N SER A 247 10.91 2.49 5.57
CA SER A 247 10.04 3.59 5.17
C SER A 247 8.71 3.50 5.91
N PHE A 248 8.10 4.66 6.20
CA PHE A 248 6.81 4.77 6.88
C PHE A 248 6.20 6.14 6.61
N GLU A 249 4.94 6.34 6.95
CA GLU A 249 4.29 7.64 6.91
C GLU A 249 4.04 8.19 8.31
N ILE A 250 3.80 9.51 8.43
CA ILE A 250 3.34 10.12 9.66
C ILE A 250 2.09 10.95 9.36
N CYS A 251 0.93 10.36 9.63
CA CYS A 251 -0.35 11.04 9.49
C CYS A 251 -0.72 11.87 10.72
N ALA A 252 -1.76 12.69 10.59
CA ALA A 252 -2.24 13.65 11.60
C ALA A 252 -1.20 14.71 12.06
N ALA A 253 0.02 14.71 11.48
CA ALA A 253 0.95 15.81 11.64
C ALA A 253 0.36 17.11 11.06
N ALA A 254 0.73 18.26 11.63
CA ALA A 254 0.18 19.54 11.19
C ALA A 254 0.75 19.99 9.83
N GLY A 255 -0.08 20.73 9.06
CA GLY A 255 0.33 21.43 7.85
C GLY A 255 0.49 20.55 6.62
N GLN A 256 1.27 21.05 5.64
CA GLN A 256 1.41 20.41 4.32
C GLN A 256 2.09 19.03 4.37
N PHE A 257 2.77 18.70 5.45
CA PHE A 257 3.49 17.43 5.60
C PHE A 257 2.68 16.35 6.31
N GLN A 258 1.39 16.52 6.48
CA GLN A 258 0.49 15.48 6.94
C GLN A 258 0.60 14.22 6.06
N CYS A 259 0.76 13.04 6.67
CA CYS A 259 0.98 11.74 6.02
C CYS A 259 2.20 11.70 5.07
N VAL A 260 3.20 12.53 5.31
CA VAL A 260 4.45 12.50 4.53
C VAL A 260 5.25 11.26 4.86
N VAL A 261 5.86 10.70 3.82
CA VAL A 261 6.78 9.56 3.94
C VAL A 261 8.05 9.98 4.66
N HIS A 262 8.47 9.14 5.59
CA HIS A 262 9.73 9.24 6.32
C HIS A 262 10.51 7.93 6.21
N TYR A 263 11.78 7.96 6.59
CA TYR A 263 12.58 6.75 6.72
C TYR A 263 13.54 6.81 7.90
N ARG A 264 13.92 5.62 8.34
CA ARG A 264 15.00 5.40 9.32
C ARG A 264 15.88 4.26 8.86
N THR A 265 17.10 4.19 9.40
CA THR A 265 18.03 3.08 9.17
C THR A 265 18.39 2.42 10.49
N SER A 266 18.74 1.14 10.43
CA SER A 266 19.20 0.35 11.57
C SER A 266 20.39 -0.50 11.16
N SER A 267 21.31 -0.74 12.08
CA SER A 267 22.45 -1.65 11.84
C SER A 267 22.09 -3.11 12.06
N ASP A 268 20.98 -3.40 12.74
CA ASP A 268 20.62 -4.76 13.13
C ASP A 268 19.18 -5.16 12.78
N GLY A 269 18.34 -4.23 12.31
CA GLY A 269 16.94 -4.48 11.94
C GLY A 269 15.98 -4.63 13.13
N TRP A 270 16.50 -4.47 14.36
CA TRP A 270 15.74 -4.55 15.60
C TRP A 270 15.74 -3.21 16.34
N ASN A 271 16.90 -2.61 16.52
CA ASN A 271 17.06 -1.32 17.18
C ASN A 271 17.03 -0.18 16.15
N TRP A 272 16.08 0.71 16.27
CA TRP A 272 15.88 1.83 15.35
C TRP A 272 16.29 3.17 15.95
N GLY A 273 17.01 3.16 17.08
CA GLY A 273 17.47 4.35 17.82
C GLY A 273 16.37 4.98 18.67
N VAL A 274 16.44 6.27 18.92
CA VAL A 274 15.48 6.98 19.78
C VAL A 274 14.08 6.97 19.16
N THR A 275 13.10 6.45 19.90
CA THR A 275 11.73 6.24 19.40
C THR A 275 11.01 7.53 19.01
N THR A 276 11.32 8.64 19.70
CA THR A 276 10.75 9.97 19.42
C THR A 276 11.36 10.66 18.20
N SER A 277 12.42 10.09 17.60
CA SER A 277 12.93 10.58 16.32
C SER A 277 11.98 10.17 15.20
N LEU A 278 11.42 11.14 14.51
CA LEU A 278 10.49 10.89 13.39
C LEU A 278 11.21 10.49 12.10
N GLY A 279 12.53 10.36 12.11
CA GLY A 279 13.31 9.98 10.93
C GLY A 279 13.54 11.15 9.96
N ILE A 280 13.87 10.79 8.73
CA ILE A 280 14.22 11.72 7.66
C ILE A 280 13.14 11.65 6.58
N ARG A 281 12.70 12.80 6.05
CA ARG A 281 11.83 12.89 4.91
C ARG A 281 12.66 12.73 3.63
N PRO A 282 12.44 11.69 2.80
CA PRO A 282 13.09 11.59 1.50
C PRO A 282 12.54 12.66 0.55
N GLU A 283 13.42 13.29 -0.22
CA GLU A 283 13.07 14.33 -1.19
C GLU A 283 13.89 14.18 -2.47
N THR A 284 13.33 14.65 -3.58
CA THR A 284 14.10 14.88 -4.81
C THR A 284 14.93 16.16 -4.72
N ALA A 285 15.82 16.39 -5.67
CA ALA A 285 16.67 17.60 -5.71
C ALA A 285 15.85 18.90 -5.79
N ASP A 286 14.69 18.86 -6.44
CA ASP A 286 13.75 19.98 -6.53
C ASP A 286 12.73 20.02 -5.37
N GLY A 287 12.87 19.10 -4.37
CA GLY A 287 12.11 19.10 -3.13
C GLY A 287 10.72 18.50 -3.23
N LYS A 288 10.44 17.64 -4.21
CA LYS A 288 9.22 16.83 -4.22
C LYS A 288 9.24 15.81 -3.11
N TYR A 289 8.07 15.43 -2.62
CA TYR A 289 7.89 14.45 -1.54
C TYR A 289 6.62 13.62 -1.75
N PHE A 290 6.65 12.37 -1.26
CA PHE A 290 5.50 11.50 -1.27
C PHE A 290 4.66 11.64 0.00
N LYS A 291 3.37 11.43 -0.16
CA LYS A 291 2.40 11.23 0.93
C LYS A 291 1.67 9.91 0.76
N HIS A 292 1.27 9.36 1.91
CA HIS A 292 0.46 8.16 2.09
C HIS A 292 1.07 6.87 1.54
N ALA A 293 0.81 5.81 2.28
CA ALA A 293 0.95 4.42 1.90
C ALA A 293 2.27 4.07 1.19
N PRO A 294 3.44 4.41 1.79
CA PRO A 294 4.73 4.13 1.16
C PRO A 294 4.97 2.63 0.98
N ASN A 295 5.65 2.29 -0.10
CA ASN A 295 6.22 0.95 -0.28
C ASN A 295 7.68 1.06 -0.73
N LEU A 296 8.47 0.08 -0.33
CA LEU A 296 9.92 0.06 -0.46
C LEU A 296 10.38 -1.27 -1.04
N ALA A 297 11.30 -1.21 -1.99
CA ALA A 297 12.03 -2.38 -2.46
C ALA A 297 13.52 -2.11 -2.49
N TRP A 298 14.32 -3.17 -2.52
CA TRP A 298 15.76 -3.12 -2.62
C TRP A 298 16.25 -4.10 -3.69
N ALA A 299 17.31 -3.72 -4.41
CA ALA A 299 18.03 -4.59 -5.33
C ALA A 299 19.55 -4.40 -5.18
N PRO A 300 20.35 -5.42 -5.51
CA PRO A 300 21.78 -5.26 -5.63
C PRO A 300 22.13 -4.28 -6.75
N GLU A 301 23.26 -3.62 -6.63
CA GLU A 301 23.83 -2.72 -7.64
C GLU A 301 25.33 -3.00 -7.75
N ALA A 302 25.81 -3.23 -8.96
CA ALA A 302 27.22 -3.59 -9.17
C ALA A 302 28.16 -2.50 -8.61
N GLY A 303 29.13 -2.91 -7.78
CA GLY A 303 30.09 -1.99 -7.15
C GLY A 303 29.56 -1.14 -6.00
N ASN A 304 28.27 -1.29 -5.63
CA ASN A 304 27.65 -0.57 -4.53
C ASN A 304 27.16 -1.54 -3.45
N PRO A 305 27.83 -1.64 -2.28
CA PRO A 305 27.41 -2.56 -1.23
C PRO A 305 26.06 -2.21 -0.61
N LYS A 306 25.61 -0.94 -0.69
CA LYS A 306 24.26 -0.55 -0.25
C LYS A 306 23.17 -0.98 -1.22
N GLY A 307 23.53 -1.23 -2.49
CA GLY A 307 22.57 -1.52 -3.56
C GLY A 307 21.70 -0.31 -3.88
N ARG A 308 20.53 -0.59 -4.41
CA ARG A 308 19.58 0.41 -4.90
C ARG A 308 18.24 0.25 -4.18
N LEU A 309 17.77 1.31 -3.57
CA LEU A 309 16.44 1.43 -2.99
C LEU A 309 15.45 1.97 -4.01
N PHE A 310 14.23 1.44 -3.99
CA PHE A 310 13.09 1.92 -4.77
C PHE A 310 11.98 2.30 -3.79
N LEU A 311 11.40 3.49 -3.95
CA LEU A 311 10.36 4.02 -3.08
C LEU A 311 9.20 4.56 -3.91
N VAL A 312 7.99 4.22 -3.52
CA VAL A 312 6.76 4.81 -4.03
C VAL A 312 5.87 5.22 -2.85
N GLY A 313 5.14 6.29 -3.01
CA GLY A 313 4.03 6.67 -2.13
C GLY A 313 2.79 6.92 -2.97
N GLN A 314 1.64 7.02 -2.32
CA GLN A 314 0.36 7.11 -3.01
C GLN A 314 0.24 8.38 -3.88
N VAL A 315 0.63 9.52 -3.34
CA VAL A 315 0.50 10.83 -4.02
C VAL A 315 1.82 11.59 -3.95
N LEU A 316 2.30 12.05 -5.10
CA LEU A 316 3.51 12.88 -5.21
C LEU A 316 3.13 14.37 -5.14
N TYR A 317 3.86 15.12 -4.34
CA TYR A 317 3.69 16.56 -4.13
C TYR A 317 4.96 17.34 -4.51
N ASN A 318 4.77 18.53 -5.03
CA ASN A 318 5.81 19.53 -5.20
C ASN A 318 6.22 20.15 -3.85
N ARG A 319 7.37 20.81 -3.82
CA ARG A 319 7.89 21.51 -2.63
C ARG A 319 6.89 22.51 -2.05
N ASP A 320 6.07 23.15 -2.86
CA ASP A 320 5.06 24.13 -2.46
C ASP A 320 3.77 23.51 -1.89
N GLY A 321 3.68 22.17 -1.85
CA GLY A 321 2.51 21.44 -1.35
C GLY A 321 1.41 21.23 -2.40
N SER A 322 1.61 21.62 -3.65
CA SER A 322 0.73 21.27 -4.76
C SER A 322 0.97 19.83 -5.21
N LYS A 323 -0.07 19.15 -5.73
CA LYS A 323 0.07 17.82 -6.32
C LYS A 323 0.97 17.89 -7.56
N ALA A 324 1.99 17.05 -7.63
CA ALA A 324 2.91 16.99 -8.77
C ALA A 324 2.28 16.30 -9.98
N ALA A 325 2.61 16.76 -11.18
CA ALA A 325 2.11 16.18 -12.44
C ALA A 325 2.51 14.71 -12.63
N GLY A 326 3.62 14.26 -12.02
CA GLY A 326 4.10 12.87 -12.04
C GLY A 326 3.44 11.95 -10.99
N SER A 327 2.45 12.45 -10.23
CA SER A 327 1.77 11.63 -9.21
C SER A 327 1.08 10.41 -9.84
N GLY A 328 1.32 9.20 -9.27
CA GLY A 328 0.86 7.92 -9.81
C GLY A 328 1.64 7.41 -11.03
N ARG A 329 2.67 8.14 -11.47
CA ARG A 329 3.49 7.79 -12.64
C ARG A 329 4.98 7.78 -12.33
N THR A 330 5.34 7.89 -11.06
CA THR A 330 6.72 8.08 -10.61
C THR A 330 7.05 7.13 -9.48
N VAL A 331 8.19 6.44 -9.62
CA VAL A 331 8.89 5.72 -8.56
C VAL A 331 10.21 6.43 -8.32
N TRP A 332 10.71 6.40 -7.11
CA TRP A 332 12.01 6.97 -6.75
C TRP A 332 13.07 5.93 -6.57
N VAL A 333 14.32 6.31 -6.89
CA VAL A 333 15.50 5.46 -6.75
C VAL A 333 16.57 6.20 -5.98
N ASN A 334 17.25 5.48 -5.06
CA ASN A 334 18.41 5.99 -4.33
C ASN A 334 19.46 4.89 -4.16
N SER A 335 20.71 5.18 -4.55
CA SER A 335 21.85 4.27 -4.43
C SER A 335 22.80 4.64 -3.26
N ALA A 336 22.41 5.61 -2.43
CA ALA A 336 23.20 6.10 -1.29
C ALA A 336 22.68 5.59 0.08
N GLY A 337 21.80 4.56 0.08
CA GLY A 337 21.16 4.07 1.32
C GLY A 337 20.20 5.09 1.93
N GLY A 338 19.51 5.85 1.10
CA GLY A 338 18.54 6.88 1.48
C GLY A 338 19.13 8.28 1.66
N ALA A 339 20.45 8.42 1.72
CA ALA A 339 21.09 9.73 1.89
C ALA A 339 20.99 10.57 0.61
N GLY A 340 20.95 11.90 0.76
CA GLY A 340 20.86 12.84 -0.34
C GLY A 340 19.51 12.80 -1.08
N SER A 341 19.53 13.34 -2.31
CA SER A 341 18.32 13.43 -3.12
C SER A 341 17.97 12.11 -3.78
N TRP A 342 16.66 11.84 -3.89
CA TRP A 342 16.11 10.71 -4.62
C TRP A 342 15.89 11.10 -6.08
N ARG A 343 16.11 10.16 -7.00
CA ARG A 343 15.92 10.35 -8.44
C ARG A 343 14.58 9.74 -8.88
N GLU A 344 13.86 10.47 -9.69
CA GLU A 344 12.60 10.01 -10.29
C GLU A 344 12.86 9.07 -11.47
N ILE A 345 12.09 7.98 -11.56
CA ILE A 345 11.99 7.11 -12.74
C ILE A 345 10.51 6.91 -13.08
N PRO A 346 10.17 6.59 -14.34
CA PRO A 346 8.80 6.24 -14.69
C PRO A 346 8.30 5.04 -13.88
N ALA A 347 7.11 5.12 -13.31
CA ALA A 347 6.42 3.99 -12.71
C ALA A 347 6.03 3.00 -13.82
N PRO A 348 6.21 1.68 -13.63
CA PRO A 348 5.75 0.67 -14.58
C PRO A 348 4.25 0.68 -14.82
N VAL A 349 3.47 0.91 -13.77
CA VAL A 349 2.01 1.12 -13.84
C VAL A 349 1.72 2.61 -13.69
N ALA A 350 1.04 3.23 -14.65
CA ALA A 350 0.59 4.61 -14.49
C ALA A 350 -0.85 4.64 -13.96
N VAL A 351 -1.02 5.24 -12.78
CA VAL A 351 -2.31 5.51 -12.14
C VAL A 351 -2.64 6.99 -12.35
N GLU A 352 -3.72 7.27 -13.09
CA GLU A 352 -3.99 8.63 -13.57
C GLU A 352 -4.59 9.54 -12.48
N SER A 353 -5.43 8.99 -11.62
CA SER A 353 -6.26 9.77 -10.69
C SER A 353 -5.89 9.51 -9.23
N THR A 354 -4.61 9.66 -8.88
CA THR A 354 -4.18 9.50 -7.49
C THR A 354 -4.88 10.50 -6.57
N THR A 355 -5.49 9.96 -5.54
CA THR A 355 -6.17 10.70 -4.46
C THR A 355 -5.80 10.07 -3.14
N VAL A 356 -6.07 10.76 -2.04
CA VAL A 356 -5.94 10.18 -0.68
C VAL A 356 -7.16 9.32 -0.42
N ASP A 357 -7.11 8.07 -0.90
CA ASP A 357 -8.18 7.08 -0.82
C ASP A 357 -7.51 5.68 -0.71
N TYR A 358 -8.26 4.66 -0.28
CA TYR A 358 -7.76 3.30 -0.12
C TYR A 358 -7.50 2.54 -1.45
N CYS A 359 -7.79 3.13 -2.60
CA CYS A 359 -7.65 2.47 -3.90
C CYS A 359 -6.54 3.05 -4.76
N PRO A 360 -6.63 4.25 -5.34
CA PRO A 360 -5.69 4.61 -6.40
C PRO A 360 -4.27 4.71 -5.86
N ASN A 361 -3.38 3.86 -6.37
CA ASN A 361 -1.96 3.81 -6.00
C ASN A 361 -1.69 3.56 -4.50
N TYR A 362 -2.65 2.93 -3.78
CA TYR A 362 -2.52 2.72 -2.34
C TYR A 362 -1.60 1.54 -2.03
N SER A 363 -0.45 1.82 -1.41
CA SER A 363 0.57 0.83 -1.03
C SER A 363 1.03 -0.07 -2.19
N SER A 364 1.27 0.53 -3.36
CA SER A 364 1.70 -0.17 -4.57
C SER A 364 2.96 -0.98 -4.34
N SER A 365 2.95 -2.25 -4.75
CA SER A 365 4.05 -3.17 -4.54
C SER A 365 5.13 -2.98 -5.58
N LEU A 366 6.38 -2.90 -5.15
CA LEU A 366 7.57 -2.82 -6.00
C LEU A 366 8.39 -4.11 -5.87
N LEU A 367 8.76 -4.72 -7.00
CA LEU A 367 9.61 -5.90 -7.03
C LEU A 367 10.66 -5.77 -8.13
N PRO A 368 11.90 -5.40 -7.81
CA PRO A 368 12.98 -5.35 -8.78
C PRO A 368 13.38 -6.75 -9.26
N SER A 369 13.94 -6.82 -10.48
CA SER A 369 14.64 -8.02 -10.95
C SER A 369 15.90 -8.28 -10.11
N ALA A 370 16.41 -9.50 -10.16
CA ALA A 370 17.58 -9.89 -9.38
C ALA A 370 18.84 -9.04 -9.67
N ASP A 371 18.94 -8.49 -10.86
CA ASP A 371 20.01 -7.57 -11.29
C ASP A 371 19.66 -6.08 -11.09
N GLY A 372 18.46 -5.78 -10.59
CA GLY A 372 17.99 -4.41 -10.35
C GLY A 372 17.71 -3.57 -11.61
N ASN A 373 17.77 -4.15 -12.83
CA ASN A 373 17.62 -3.43 -14.09
C ASN A 373 16.19 -3.35 -14.60
N ARG A 374 15.28 -4.09 -13.99
CA ARG A 374 13.84 -4.05 -14.26
C ARG A 374 13.08 -3.94 -12.95
N LEU A 375 11.91 -3.33 -13.00
CA LEU A 375 11.03 -3.18 -11.86
C LEU A 375 9.62 -3.64 -12.25
N LEU A 376 9.10 -4.64 -11.54
CA LEU A 376 7.68 -4.98 -11.55
C LEU A 376 6.99 -4.09 -10.53
N GLU A 377 5.89 -3.49 -10.92
CA GLU A 377 4.97 -2.79 -10.03
C GLU A 377 3.59 -3.43 -10.10
N ILE A 378 2.94 -3.52 -8.94
CA ILE A 378 1.52 -3.86 -8.83
C ILE A 378 0.86 -2.68 -8.11
N ALA A 379 0.03 -1.94 -8.83
CA ALA A 379 -0.70 -0.79 -8.31
C ALA A 379 -2.20 -0.99 -8.46
N THR A 380 -2.96 -0.34 -7.61
CA THR A 380 -4.42 -0.38 -7.65
C THR A 380 -4.99 0.88 -8.27
N ASP A 381 -6.13 0.75 -8.97
CA ASP A 381 -6.89 1.89 -9.46
C ASP A 381 -8.37 1.56 -9.56
N TRP A 382 -9.21 2.59 -9.63
CA TRP A 382 -10.62 2.45 -9.84
C TRP A 382 -10.96 2.02 -11.28
N SER A 383 -11.75 0.96 -11.41
CA SER A 383 -12.42 0.56 -12.65
C SER A 383 -13.92 0.62 -12.40
N GLY A 384 -14.54 1.74 -12.72
CA GLY A 384 -15.88 2.08 -12.25
C GLY A 384 -15.88 2.24 -10.71
N SER A 385 -16.66 1.42 -10.00
CA SER A 385 -16.71 1.40 -8.53
C SER A 385 -15.87 0.27 -7.90
N VAL A 386 -15.10 -0.47 -8.69
CA VAL A 386 -14.29 -1.59 -8.22
C VAL A 386 -12.83 -1.19 -8.21
N CYS A 387 -12.17 -1.33 -7.06
CA CYS A 387 -10.73 -1.16 -6.94
C CYS A 387 -10.02 -2.40 -7.47
N LYS A 388 -9.33 -2.29 -8.59
CA LYS A 388 -8.66 -3.41 -9.26
C LYS A 388 -7.14 -3.27 -9.23
N PRO A 389 -6.41 -4.39 -9.08
CA PRO A 389 -4.95 -4.40 -9.15
C PRO A 389 -4.47 -4.59 -10.59
N TYR A 390 -3.51 -3.77 -10.99
CA TYR A 390 -2.83 -3.82 -12.29
C TYR A 390 -1.35 -4.04 -12.08
N PHE A 391 -0.70 -4.74 -13.02
CA PHE A 391 0.74 -4.95 -12.98
C PHE A 391 1.40 -4.61 -14.31
N ALA A 392 2.64 -4.17 -14.24
CA ALA A 392 3.51 -3.98 -15.38
C ALA A 392 4.98 -4.07 -14.96
N THR A 393 5.86 -4.33 -15.92
CA THR A 393 7.30 -4.32 -15.70
C THR A 393 7.95 -3.26 -16.59
N GLY A 394 8.70 -2.35 -15.99
CA GLY A 394 9.48 -1.31 -16.66
C GLY A 394 10.99 -1.52 -16.55
N SER A 395 11.76 -0.87 -17.40
CA SER A 395 13.22 -0.78 -17.28
C SER A 395 13.61 0.25 -16.23
N VAL A 396 14.65 -0.04 -15.45
CA VAL A 396 15.25 0.91 -14.52
C VAL A 396 16.40 1.60 -15.24
N PRO A 397 16.30 2.91 -15.54
CA PRO A 397 17.38 3.63 -16.19
C PRO A 397 18.67 3.60 -15.36
N ALA A 398 19.81 3.50 -16.02
CA ALA A 398 21.11 3.65 -15.35
C ALA A 398 21.19 4.99 -14.59
N ALA A 399 22.04 5.02 -13.56
CA ALA A 399 22.25 6.20 -12.72
C ALA A 399 22.96 7.31 -13.48
#